data_6280373f52d7bd8824dc641e1eb79cbb
#
_entry.id   6280373f52d7bd8824dc641e1eb79cbb
#
_cell.length_a   1.000
_cell.length_b   1.000
_cell.length_c   1.000
_cell.angle_alpha   90.00
_cell.angle_beta   90.00
_cell.angle_gamma   90.00
#
_symmetry.space_group_name_H-M   'P 1'
#
loop_
_entity.id
_entity.type
_entity.pdbx_description
1 polymer ?
#
loop_
_entity_poly.entity_id
_entity_poly.type
_entity_poly.pdbx_seq_one_letter_code
_entity_poly.pdbx_strand_id
1 'polypeptide(L)'
;MTAPVDSAESGPIRGLRAREIALIVAFWTFLAVLITANRLTDPRAADRPVAPASGPILLTLFEAYLWAALTPVIFWLARRFSLTRRQWFGRLVLLLAVGAGLALFVTLATTFLRNEVLEIPRRTRSGPMPLIERFLFFNDFIMYLGVLAAGFARDYFRRYEARNQEAARLQAEAADLRARLAEAQLASLRMQLNPHFLFNTLHAISALVDRDPAGVRRMIARLSELLRSTLEEGAQPERTLEREVAFLSRYLEIMQLRF
;
A
#
# COMPACT_ATOMS: atom_id res chain seq x y z
N MET A 1 -7.02 23.93 -7.11
CA MET A 1 -6.25 24.66 -6.08
C MET A 1 -5.48 23.62 -5.30
N THR A 2 -4.29 23.25 -5.81
CA THR A 2 -3.42 22.19 -5.29
C THR A 2 -2.56 22.78 -4.18
N ALA A 3 -2.75 22.31 -2.94
CA ALA A 3 -1.90 22.67 -1.82
C ALA A 3 -0.45 22.19 -2.09
N PRO A 4 0.58 22.98 -1.75
CA PRO A 4 1.96 22.60 -1.93
C PRO A 4 2.28 21.43 -0.98
N VAL A 5 2.77 20.34 -1.55
CA VAL A 5 3.34 19.21 -0.82
C VAL A 5 4.55 19.72 -0.04
N ASP A 6 4.44 19.66 1.25
CA ASP A 6 5.40 20.12 2.24
C ASP A 6 6.76 19.44 2.03
N SER A 7 7.71 20.20 1.45
CA SER A 7 9.08 19.78 1.14
C SER A 7 10.00 19.79 2.39
N ALA A 8 9.43 19.75 3.59
CA ALA A 8 10.14 19.95 4.86
C ALA A 8 10.59 18.66 5.58
N GLU A 9 10.47 17.47 4.97
CA GLU A 9 11.00 16.23 5.58
C GLU A 9 12.43 15.92 5.13
N SER A 10 13.40 16.77 5.45
CA SER A 10 14.78 16.66 4.96
C SER A 10 15.78 15.99 5.90
N GLY A 11 15.36 15.26 6.92
CA GLY A 11 16.28 14.58 7.86
C GLY A 11 16.23 13.06 7.77
N PRO A 12 17.39 12.34 7.89
CA PRO A 12 17.44 10.88 7.81
C PRO A 12 16.65 10.17 8.93
N ILE A 13 16.42 10.84 10.06
CA ILE A 13 15.76 10.25 11.25
C ILE A 13 14.27 10.60 11.31
N ARG A 14 13.83 11.74 10.77
CA ARG A 14 12.43 12.20 10.87
C ARG A 14 11.38 11.31 10.15
N GLY A 15 11.80 10.41 9.30
CA GLY A 15 10.90 9.46 8.61
C GLY A 15 10.82 8.06 9.26
N LEU A 16 11.51 7.81 10.38
CA LEU A 16 11.49 6.53 11.09
C LEU A 16 10.59 6.63 12.32
N ARG A 17 9.67 5.66 12.48
CA ARG A 17 8.89 5.54 13.73
C ARG A 17 9.79 5.03 14.85
N ALA A 18 9.53 5.38 16.11
CA ALA A 18 10.29 4.92 17.26
C ALA A 18 10.46 3.39 17.30
N ARG A 19 9.42 2.65 16.88
CA ARG A 19 9.47 1.18 16.74
C ARG A 19 10.53 0.70 15.73
N GLU A 20 10.74 1.42 14.65
CA GLU A 20 11.73 1.05 13.63
C GLU A 20 13.15 1.29 14.11
N ILE A 21 13.36 2.39 14.85
CA ILE A 21 14.65 2.66 15.49
C ILE A 21 14.95 1.55 16.51
N ALA A 22 13.98 1.19 17.33
CA ALA A 22 14.12 0.10 18.29
C ALA A 22 14.46 -1.23 17.61
N LEU A 23 13.81 -1.55 16.49
CA LEU A 23 14.10 -2.77 15.71
C LEU A 23 15.51 -2.74 15.11
N ILE A 24 15.98 -1.60 14.58
CA ILE A 24 17.34 -1.45 14.07
C ILE A 24 18.35 -1.71 15.19
N VAL A 25 18.19 -1.07 16.33
CA VAL A 25 19.09 -1.25 17.49
C VAL A 25 19.04 -2.70 17.98
N ALA A 26 17.87 -3.28 18.13
CA ALA A 26 17.71 -4.68 18.56
C ALA A 26 18.38 -5.65 17.58
N PHE A 27 18.21 -5.46 16.28
CA PHE A 27 18.85 -6.29 15.25
C PHE A 27 20.38 -6.24 15.35
N TRP A 28 20.96 -5.05 15.42
CA TRP A 28 22.41 -4.89 15.48
C TRP A 28 22.99 -5.38 16.80
N THR A 29 22.26 -5.19 17.92
CA THR A 29 22.64 -5.75 19.23
C THR A 29 22.62 -7.27 19.19
N PHE A 30 21.56 -7.87 18.64
CA PHE A 30 21.45 -9.32 18.46
C PHE A 30 22.61 -9.86 17.63
N LEU A 31 22.96 -9.20 16.52
CA LEU A 31 24.07 -9.60 15.67
C LEU A 31 25.42 -9.50 16.40
N ALA A 32 25.63 -8.44 17.18
CA ALA A 32 26.83 -8.26 17.99
C ALA A 32 26.99 -9.39 19.04
N VAL A 33 25.87 -9.74 19.72
CA VAL A 33 25.84 -10.85 20.67
C VAL A 33 26.17 -12.18 19.98
N LEU A 34 25.56 -12.43 18.83
CA LEU A 34 25.79 -13.67 18.07
C LEU A 34 27.24 -13.80 17.61
N ILE A 35 27.84 -12.72 17.06
CA ILE A 35 29.25 -12.69 16.63
C ILE A 35 30.17 -12.89 17.84
N THR A 36 29.87 -12.24 18.96
CA THR A 36 30.66 -12.37 20.20
C THR A 36 30.58 -13.79 20.75
N ALA A 37 29.39 -14.37 20.81
CA ALA A 37 29.19 -15.76 21.26
C ALA A 37 29.97 -16.75 20.35
N ASN A 38 29.89 -16.59 19.04
CA ASN A 38 30.64 -17.41 18.10
C ASN A 38 32.16 -17.30 18.28
N ARG A 39 32.68 -16.12 18.63
CA ARG A 39 34.10 -15.93 18.92
C ARG A 39 34.55 -16.59 20.23
N LEU A 40 33.69 -16.58 21.24
CA LEU A 40 33.98 -17.21 22.54
C LEU A 40 33.93 -18.73 22.48
N THR A 41 33.15 -19.29 21.57
CA THR A 41 33.00 -20.76 21.41
C THR A 41 33.97 -21.32 20.37
N ASP A 42 34.82 -20.51 19.72
CA ASP A 42 35.81 -20.99 18.74
C ASP A 42 36.92 -21.81 19.47
N PRO A 43 37.02 -23.13 19.26
CA PRO A 43 38.02 -23.97 19.92
C PRO A 43 39.47 -23.55 19.60
N ARG A 44 39.69 -22.88 18.46
CA ARG A 44 40.99 -22.35 18.01
C ARG A 44 41.43 -21.10 18.82
N ALA A 45 40.56 -20.56 19.66
CA ALA A 45 40.87 -19.46 20.55
C ALA A 45 41.57 -19.95 21.86
N ALA A 46 41.46 -21.21 22.23
CA ALA A 46 42.03 -21.79 23.44
C ALA A 46 43.56 -21.80 23.48
N ASP A 47 44.22 -21.91 22.31
CA ASP A 47 45.69 -21.89 22.14
C ASP A 47 46.29 -20.50 22.02
N ARG A 48 45.55 -19.43 22.27
CA ARG A 48 46.02 -18.06 22.09
C ARG A 48 46.43 -17.44 23.41
N PRO A 49 47.58 -16.68 23.47
CA PRO A 49 47.93 -15.90 24.62
C PRO A 49 46.74 -14.98 24.94
N VAL A 50 46.28 -14.99 26.17
CA VAL A 50 45.07 -14.34 26.68
C VAL A 50 45.24 -12.82 26.59
N ALA A 51 44.92 -12.23 25.42
CA ALA A 51 44.54 -10.81 25.39
C ALA A 51 43.23 -10.69 26.19
N PRO A 52 43.04 -9.63 26.98
CA PRO A 52 41.79 -9.47 27.73
C PRO A 52 40.60 -9.55 26.77
N ALA A 53 39.67 -10.45 27.05
CA ALA A 53 38.49 -10.70 26.18
C ALA A 53 37.64 -9.46 25.94
N SER A 54 37.83 -8.40 26.74
CA SER A 54 37.15 -7.12 26.63
C SER A 54 37.42 -6.37 25.33
N GLY A 55 38.65 -6.38 24.81
CA GLY A 55 39.01 -5.64 23.60
C GLY A 55 38.24 -6.10 22.34
N PRO A 56 38.26 -7.40 21.98
CA PRO A 56 37.48 -7.92 20.85
C PRO A 56 35.97 -7.74 21.00
N ILE A 57 35.43 -7.81 22.23
CA ILE A 57 34.00 -7.56 22.50
C ILE A 57 33.65 -6.10 22.24
N LEU A 58 34.45 -5.16 22.78
CA LEU A 58 34.24 -3.72 22.58
C LEU A 58 34.30 -3.36 21.09
N LEU A 59 35.24 -3.94 20.34
CA LEU A 59 35.35 -3.71 18.90
C LEU A 59 34.10 -4.18 18.15
N THR A 60 33.55 -5.35 18.49
CA THR A 60 32.33 -5.89 17.86
C THR A 60 31.11 -5.04 18.19
N LEU A 61 30.99 -4.56 19.43
CA LEU A 61 29.89 -3.68 19.84
C LEU A 61 30.01 -2.31 19.13
N PHE A 62 31.21 -1.74 19.05
CA PHE A 62 31.44 -0.48 18.34
C PHE A 62 31.04 -0.58 16.87
N GLU A 63 31.47 -1.64 16.16
CA GLU A 63 31.13 -1.89 14.78
C GLU A 63 29.61 -2.03 14.58
N ALA A 64 28.94 -2.80 15.44
CA ALA A 64 27.49 -3.02 15.40
C ALA A 64 26.71 -1.71 15.61
N TYR A 65 27.09 -0.89 16.60
CA TYR A 65 26.41 0.39 16.85
C TYR A 65 26.74 1.45 15.80
N LEU A 66 27.92 1.38 15.19
CA LEU A 66 28.25 2.22 14.03
C LEU A 66 27.33 1.90 12.84
N TRP A 67 27.13 0.62 12.56
CA TRP A 67 26.17 0.16 11.55
C TRP A 67 24.72 0.52 11.91
N ALA A 68 24.34 0.43 13.19
CA ALA A 68 23.03 0.85 13.67
C ALA A 68 22.78 2.33 13.39
N ALA A 69 23.79 3.19 13.61
CA ALA A 69 23.73 4.63 13.34
C ALA A 69 23.69 4.95 11.83
N LEU A 70 24.38 4.16 10.99
CA LEU A 70 24.40 4.33 9.54
C LEU A 70 23.12 3.80 8.85
N THR A 71 22.44 2.83 9.42
CA THR A 71 21.22 2.21 8.84
C THR A 71 20.13 3.23 8.49
N PRO A 72 19.76 4.21 9.34
CA PRO A 72 18.80 5.26 8.98
C PRO A 72 19.22 6.09 7.78
N VAL A 73 20.52 6.39 7.68
CA VAL A 73 21.11 7.16 6.56
C VAL A 73 20.99 6.37 5.26
N ILE A 74 21.31 5.07 5.31
CA ILE A 74 21.21 4.16 4.14
C ILE A 74 19.74 4.02 3.71
N PHE A 75 18.79 3.91 4.65
CA PHE A 75 17.35 3.86 4.35
C PHE A 75 16.85 5.17 3.73
N TRP A 76 17.32 6.32 4.22
CA TRP A 76 17.03 7.60 3.61
C TRP A 76 17.58 7.69 2.18
N LEU A 77 18.82 7.21 1.97
CA LEU A 77 19.47 7.15 0.65
C LEU A 77 18.67 6.27 -0.33
N ALA A 78 18.25 5.07 0.11
CA ALA A 78 17.41 4.17 -0.68
C ALA A 78 16.09 4.83 -1.11
N ARG A 79 15.45 5.60 -0.22
CA ARG A 79 14.24 6.36 -0.54
C ARG A 79 14.49 7.51 -1.52
N ARG A 80 15.59 8.25 -1.34
CA ARG A 80 15.93 9.44 -2.14
C ARG A 80 16.29 9.06 -3.57
N PHE A 81 16.99 7.94 -3.77
CA PHE A 81 17.47 7.48 -5.06
C PHE A 81 16.68 6.27 -5.58
N SER A 82 15.34 6.41 -5.63
CA SER A 82 14.51 5.36 -6.22
C SER A 82 14.93 5.12 -7.68
N LEU A 83 15.09 3.84 -8.05
CA LEU A 83 15.53 3.40 -9.37
C LEU A 83 14.40 3.56 -10.39
N THR A 84 14.13 4.80 -10.84
CA THR A 84 13.18 5.08 -11.92
C THR A 84 13.84 4.88 -13.28
N ARG A 85 13.07 4.40 -14.25
CA ARG A 85 13.50 3.80 -15.52
C ARG A 85 14.51 4.59 -16.36
N ARG A 86 14.55 5.93 -16.26
CA ARG A 86 15.37 6.77 -17.19
C ARG A 86 16.80 7.03 -16.70
N GLN A 87 17.11 6.91 -15.40
CA GLN A 87 18.43 7.24 -14.83
C GLN A 87 18.91 6.18 -13.81
N TRP A 88 18.44 4.94 -13.95
CA TRP A 88 18.74 3.88 -12.99
C TRP A 88 20.24 3.58 -12.86
N PHE A 89 20.98 3.61 -13.99
CA PHE A 89 22.40 3.28 -14.01
C PHE A 89 23.25 4.30 -13.23
N GLY A 90 23.07 5.61 -13.50
CA GLY A 90 23.81 6.66 -12.78
C GLY A 90 23.51 6.64 -11.27
N ARG A 91 22.25 6.36 -10.88
CA ARG A 91 21.87 6.24 -9.47
C ARG A 91 22.45 4.99 -8.81
N LEU A 92 22.50 3.88 -9.55
CA LEU A 92 23.15 2.65 -9.07
C LEU A 92 24.64 2.87 -8.82
N VAL A 93 25.34 3.48 -9.79
CA VAL A 93 26.78 3.81 -9.64
C VAL A 93 27.00 4.74 -8.43
N LEU A 94 26.16 5.75 -8.26
CA LEU A 94 26.24 6.64 -7.10
C LEU A 94 26.03 5.89 -5.78
N LEU A 95 25.02 5.01 -5.70
CA LEU A 95 24.76 4.20 -4.50
C LEU A 95 25.93 3.27 -4.19
N LEU A 96 26.51 2.63 -5.21
CA LEU A 96 27.68 1.78 -5.02
C LEU A 96 28.93 2.58 -4.58
N ALA A 97 29.14 3.77 -5.13
CA ALA A 97 30.24 4.66 -4.74
C ALA A 97 30.08 5.14 -3.28
N VAL A 98 28.86 5.54 -2.88
CA VAL A 98 28.57 5.91 -1.49
C VAL A 98 28.76 4.70 -0.57
N GLY A 99 28.32 3.50 -0.99
CA GLY A 99 28.50 2.26 -0.25
C GLY A 99 29.98 1.93 -0.04
N ALA A 100 30.80 2.06 -1.09
CA ALA A 100 32.25 1.88 -0.97
C ALA A 100 32.89 2.91 -0.01
N GLY A 101 32.44 4.17 -0.05
CA GLY A 101 32.88 5.21 0.89
C GLY A 101 32.51 4.90 2.34
N LEU A 102 31.25 4.44 2.59
CA LEU A 102 30.81 4.04 3.92
C LEU A 102 31.54 2.80 4.44
N ALA A 103 31.72 1.78 3.59
CA ALA A 103 32.48 0.58 3.95
C ALA A 103 33.94 0.95 4.31
N LEU A 104 34.57 1.81 3.52
CA LEU A 104 35.92 2.31 3.81
C LEU A 104 35.95 3.06 5.13
N PHE A 105 34.98 3.92 5.38
CA PHE A 105 34.88 4.66 6.65
C PHE A 105 34.77 3.71 7.85
N VAL A 106 33.89 2.69 7.80
CA VAL A 106 33.71 1.70 8.87
C VAL A 106 34.99 0.91 9.08
N THR A 107 35.63 0.42 7.99
CA THR A 107 36.90 -0.30 8.06
C THR A 107 38.03 0.55 8.69
N LEU A 108 38.13 1.83 8.32
CA LEU A 108 39.14 2.74 8.91
C LEU A 108 38.83 3.03 10.38
N ALA A 109 37.58 3.30 10.74
CA ALA A 109 37.16 3.58 12.12
C ALA A 109 37.42 2.38 13.06
N THR A 110 37.06 1.18 12.62
CA THR A 110 37.30 -0.07 13.37
C THR A 110 38.80 -0.39 13.47
N THR A 111 39.57 -0.13 12.41
CA THR A 111 41.02 -0.30 12.40
C THR A 111 41.73 0.69 13.32
N PHE A 112 41.31 1.95 13.31
CA PHE A 112 41.80 2.97 14.23
C PHE A 112 41.51 2.60 15.68
N LEU A 113 40.27 2.27 16.02
CA LEU A 113 39.89 1.86 17.38
C LEU A 113 40.72 0.65 17.85
N ARG A 114 40.90 -0.33 16.99
CA ARG A 114 41.69 -1.54 17.29
C ARG A 114 43.15 -1.24 17.59
N ASN A 115 43.78 -0.36 16.80
CA ASN A 115 45.23 -0.15 16.86
C ASN A 115 45.61 0.89 17.90
N GLU A 116 44.91 2.03 17.94
CA GLU A 116 45.32 3.22 18.71
C GLU A 116 44.66 3.26 20.10
N VAL A 117 43.45 2.67 20.26
CA VAL A 117 42.72 2.76 21.51
C VAL A 117 42.76 1.45 22.32
N LEU A 118 42.60 0.32 21.61
CA LEU A 118 42.56 -0.99 22.28
C LEU A 118 43.92 -1.70 22.27
N GLU A 119 44.91 -1.17 21.56
CA GLU A 119 46.27 -1.74 21.42
C GLU A 119 46.26 -3.24 21.17
N ILE A 120 45.27 -3.75 20.43
CA ILE A 120 45.15 -5.17 20.13
C ILE A 120 46.22 -5.54 19.12
N PRO A 121 47.20 -6.44 19.46
CA PRO A 121 48.33 -6.75 18.64
C PRO A 121 47.91 -7.24 17.25
N ARG A 122 48.43 -6.60 16.22
CA ARG A 122 48.29 -7.16 14.86
C ARG A 122 49.03 -8.47 14.79
N ARG A 123 48.37 -9.51 14.30
CA ARG A 123 49.03 -10.72 13.88
C ARG A 123 49.85 -10.36 12.63
N THR A 124 51.10 -9.94 12.85
CA THR A 124 52.06 -9.62 11.79
C THR A 124 52.35 -10.88 10.97
N ARG A 125 51.58 -11.07 9.91
CA ARG A 125 52.05 -11.79 8.75
C ARG A 125 52.64 -10.74 7.84
N SER A 126 53.97 -10.69 7.76
CA SER A 126 54.76 -9.92 6.80
C SER A 126 54.32 -10.26 5.37
N GLY A 127 53.49 -9.40 4.77
CA GLY A 127 52.99 -9.53 3.41
C GLY A 127 52.46 -8.19 2.91
N PRO A 128 52.39 -7.95 1.60
CA PRO A 128 51.89 -6.71 1.04
C PRO A 128 50.45 -6.48 1.52
N MET A 129 50.09 -5.23 1.74
CA MET A 129 48.86 -4.68 2.32
C MET A 129 47.71 -5.68 2.39
N PRO A 130 47.34 -6.04 3.60
CA PRO A 130 47.07 -7.44 3.88
C PRO A 130 45.71 -7.81 3.26
N LEU A 131 45.69 -8.97 2.65
CA LEU A 131 44.49 -9.69 2.24
C LEU A 131 43.37 -9.57 3.27
N ILE A 132 43.70 -9.47 4.56
CA ILE A 132 42.81 -9.28 5.70
C ILE A 132 42.03 -7.92 5.63
N GLU A 133 42.74 -6.80 5.32
CA GLU A 133 42.06 -5.47 5.23
C GLU A 133 41.17 -5.38 3.99
N ARG A 134 41.59 -6.03 2.89
CA ARG A 134 40.68 -6.24 1.74
C ARG A 134 39.44 -7.06 2.13
N PHE A 135 39.63 -8.12 2.93
CA PHE A 135 38.53 -8.98 3.36
C PHE A 135 37.57 -8.23 4.27
N LEU A 136 38.07 -7.40 5.18
CA LEU A 136 37.24 -6.54 6.04
C LEU A 136 36.42 -5.51 5.23
N PHE A 137 37.05 -4.83 4.28
CA PHE A 137 36.36 -3.90 3.40
C PHE A 137 35.25 -4.59 2.59
N PHE A 138 35.48 -5.77 2.03
CA PHE A 138 34.46 -6.52 1.31
C PHE A 138 33.32 -6.96 2.22
N ASN A 139 33.61 -7.36 3.44
CA ASN A 139 32.58 -7.68 4.43
C ASN A 139 31.69 -6.48 4.73
N ASP A 140 32.29 -5.31 5.00
CA ASP A 140 31.58 -4.07 5.26
C ASP A 140 30.74 -3.63 4.05
N PHE A 141 31.29 -3.80 2.85
CA PHE A 141 30.58 -3.49 1.62
C PHE A 141 29.38 -4.43 1.38
N ILE A 142 29.51 -5.72 1.65
CA ILE A 142 28.40 -6.69 1.61
C ILE A 142 27.34 -6.32 2.65
N MET A 143 27.75 -5.93 3.84
CA MET A 143 26.84 -5.49 4.90
C MET A 143 26.06 -4.25 4.46
N TYR A 144 26.73 -3.26 3.85
CA TYR A 144 26.06 -2.11 3.23
C TYR A 144 25.02 -2.54 2.20
N LEU A 145 25.36 -3.45 1.29
CA LEU A 145 24.42 -3.94 0.27
C LEU A 145 23.22 -4.62 0.89
N GLY A 146 23.40 -5.40 1.95
CA GLY A 146 22.31 -6.02 2.70
C GLY A 146 21.37 -5.00 3.33
N VAL A 147 21.92 -3.97 3.99
CA VAL A 147 21.14 -2.87 4.57
C VAL A 147 20.44 -2.06 3.49
N LEU A 148 21.11 -1.78 2.37
CA LEU A 148 20.53 -1.07 1.23
C LEU A 148 19.36 -1.86 0.63
N ALA A 149 19.54 -3.17 0.43
CA ALA A 149 18.46 -4.05 -0.07
C ALA A 149 17.26 -4.07 0.88
N ALA A 150 17.50 -4.15 2.20
CA ALA A 150 16.45 -4.03 3.21
C ALA A 150 15.73 -2.68 3.14
N GLY A 151 16.47 -1.59 2.89
CA GLY A 151 15.92 -0.26 2.68
C GLY A 151 14.99 -0.18 1.46
N PHE A 152 15.41 -0.75 0.33
CA PHE A 152 14.57 -0.83 -0.87
C PHE A 152 13.33 -1.71 -0.66
N ALA A 153 13.49 -2.88 -0.04
CA ALA A 153 12.38 -3.77 0.26
C ALA A 153 11.34 -3.07 1.15
N ARG A 154 11.79 -2.40 2.22
CA ARG A 154 10.93 -1.62 3.12
C ARG A 154 10.17 -0.51 2.36
N ASP A 155 10.83 0.25 1.50
CA ASP A 155 10.18 1.31 0.71
C ASP A 155 9.19 0.74 -0.29
N TYR A 156 9.52 -0.38 -0.93
CA TYR A 156 8.62 -1.11 -1.82
C TYR A 156 7.36 -1.57 -1.10
N PHE A 157 7.48 -2.24 0.06
CA PHE A 157 6.33 -2.72 0.83
C PHE A 157 5.44 -1.58 1.31
N ARG A 158 6.03 -0.47 1.77
CA ARG A 158 5.26 0.72 2.16
C ARG A 158 4.45 1.32 1.01
N ARG A 159 5.06 1.44 -0.16
CA ARG A 159 4.35 1.93 -1.36
C ARG A 159 3.29 0.94 -1.82
N TYR A 160 3.58 -0.34 -1.74
CA TYR A 160 2.62 -1.39 -2.08
C TYR A 160 1.39 -1.33 -1.15
N GLU A 161 1.62 -1.24 0.15
CA GLU A 161 0.54 -1.14 1.15
C GLU A 161 -0.30 0.14 0.96
N ALA A 162 0.33 1.28 0.73
CA ALA A 162 -0.36 2.53 0.46
C ALA A 162 -1.23 2.45 -0.81
N ARG A 163 -0.73 1.82 -1.89
CA ARG A 163 -1.51 1.60 -3.11
C ARG A 163 -2.68 0.65 -2.91
N ASN A 164 -2.49 -0.41 -2.13
CA ASN A 164 -3.58 -1.35 -1.81
C ASN A 164 -4.68 -0.68 -0.99
N GLN A 165 -4.32 0.16 -0.01
CA GLN A 165 -5.28 0.92 0.79
C GLN A 165 -6.06 1.91 -0.08
N GLU A 166 -5.38 2.61 -0.98
CA GLU A 166 -6.04 3.53 -1.93
C GLU A 166 -6.96 2.79 -2.90
N ALA A 167 -6.50 1.66 -3.45
CA ALA A 167 -7.34 0.82 -4.32
C ALA A 167 -8.58 0.30 -3.59
N ALA A 168 -8.44 -0.18 -2.34
CA ALA A 168 -9.56 -0.63 -1.52
C ALA A 168 -10.56 0.52 -1.23
N ARG A 169 -10.05 1.72 -0.95
CA ARG A 169 -10.89 2.90 -0.75
C ARG A 169 -11.69 3.25 -2.00
N LEU A 170 -11.02 3.33 -3.16
CA LEU A 170 -11.69 3.62 -4.43
C LEU A 170 -12.73 2.56 -4.80
N GLN A 171 -12.47 1.28 -4.50
CA GLN A 171 -13.45 0.20 -4.69
C GLN A 171 -14.68 0.38 -3.79
N ALA A 172 -14.49 0.75 -2.52
CA ALA A 172 -15.59 1.01 -1.60
C ALA A 172 -16.43 2.22 -2.04
N GLU A 173 -15.79 3.32 -2.47
CA GLU A 173 -16.47 4.50 -3.02
C GLU A 173 -17.27 4.15 -4.30
N ALA A 174 -16.69 3.34 -5.20
CA ALA A 174 -17.37 2.88 -6.41
C ALA A 174 -18.57 1.97 -6.10
N ALA A 175 -18.48 1.13 -5.08
CA ALA A 175 -19.59 0.29 -4.63
C ALA A 175 -20.75 1.14 -4.04
N ASP A 176 -20.44 2.14 -3.22
CA ASP A 176 -21.43 3.07 -2.66
C ASP A 176 -22.16 3.85 -3.76
N LEU A 177 -21.40 4.37 -4.74
CA LEU A 177 -22.01 5.07 -5.88
C LEU A 177 -22.92 4.17 -6.71
N ARG A 178 -22.53 2.90 -6.92
CA ARG A 178 -23.40 1.94 -7.63
C ARG A 178 -24.68 1.64 -6.85
N ALA A 179 -24.59 1.49 -5.53
CA ALA A 179 -25.75 1.28 -4.68
C ALA A 179 -26.72 2.46 -4.74
N ARG A 180 -26.20 3.69 -4.62
CA ARG A 180 -27.02 4.92 -4.76
C ARG A 180 -27.66 5.05 -6.14
N LEU A 181 -26.92 4.71 -7.20
CA LEU A 181 -27.45 4.71 -8.55
C LEU A 181 -28.60 3.71 -8.70
N ALA A 182 -28.44 2.49 -8.18
CA ALA A 182 -29.49 1.48 -8.19
C ALA A 182 -30.73 1.92 -7.38
N GLU A 183 -30.54 2.53 -6.22
CA GLU A 183 -31.64 3.10 -5.42
C GLU A 183 -32.37 4.21 -6.17
N ALA A 184 -31.63 5.13 -6.80
CA ALA A 184 -32.21 6.21 -7.61
C ALA A 184 -33.00 5.66 -8.82
N GLN A 185 -32.48 4.62 -9.49
CA GLN A 185 -33.17 3.95 -10.58
C GLN A 185 -34.47 3.26 -10.11
N LEU A 186 -34.42 2.56 -8.96
CA LEU A 186 -35.61 1.95 -8.36
C LEU A 186 -36.64 3.02 -7.96
N ALA A 187 -36.21 4.13 -7.37
CA ALA A 187 -37.12 5.25 -7.02
C ALA A 187 -37.74 5.87 -8.29
N SER A 188 -36.97 6.07 -9.35
CA SER A 188 -37.46 6.55 -10.64
C SER A 188 -38.51 5.59 -11.22
N LEU A 189 -38.23 4.29 -11.24
CA LEU A 189 -39.16 3.29 -11.73
C LEU A 189 -40.49 3.26 -10.92
N ARG A 190 -40.40 3.36 -9.59
CA ARG A 190 -41.59 3.47 -8.72
C ARG A 190 -42.40 4.71 -9.02
N MET A 191 -41.82 5.85 -9.31
CA MET A 191 -42.52 7.08 -9.67
C MET A 191 -43.24 6.98 -11.02
N GLN A 192 -42.71 6.23 -11.99
CA GLN A 192 -43.34 6.00 -13.29
C GLN A 192 -44.64 5.22 -13.20
N LEU A 193 -44.81 4.37 -12.18
CA LEU A 193 -46.01 3.55 -11.99
C LEU A 193 -47.20 4.27 -11.37
N ASN A 194 -47.09 5.56 -11.05
CA ASN A 194 -48.14 6.36 -10.35
C ASN A 194 -48.99 5.51 -9.38
N PRO A 195 -48.54 5.29 -8.12
CA PRO A 195 -49.21 4.39 -7.17
C PRO A 195 -50.67 4.76 -6.93
N HIS A 196 -50.96 6.05 -6.91
CA HIS A 196 -52.30 6.54 -6.71
C HIS A 196 -53.26 6.14 -7.86
N PHE A 197 -52.80 6.15 -9.09
CA PHE A 197 -53.60 5.65 -10.24
C PHE A 197 -53.87 4.16 -10.10
N LEU A 198 -52.87 3.33 -9.73
CA LEU A 198 -53.01 1.90 -9.52
C LEU A 198 -54.06 1.59 -8.43
N PHE A 199 -53.93 2.21 -7.25
CA PHE A 199 -54.85 2.03 -6.16
C PHE A 199 -56.29 2.41 -6.57
N ASN A 200 -56.45 3.53 -7.23
CA ASN A 200 -57.74 3.99 -7.68
C ASN A 200 -58.39 3.08 -8.73
N THR A 201 -57.54 2.53 -9.64
CA THR A 201 -58.03 1.58 -10.65
C THR A 201 -58.44 0.25 -10.02
N LEU A 202 -57.67 -0.26 -9.04
CA LEU A 202 -58.03 -1.46 -8.27
C LEU A 202 -59.32 -1.29 -7.46
N HIS A 203 -59.50 -0.13 -6.83
CA HIS A 203 -60.75 0.16 -6.16
C HIS A 203 -61.95 0.20 -7.12
N ALA A 204 -61.80 0.80 -8.32
CA ALA A 204 -62.86 0.81 -9.33
C ALA A 204 -63.18 -0.63 -9.82
N ILE A 205 -62.14 -1.46 -10.04
CA ILE A 205 -62.30 -2.88 -10.38
C ILE A 205 -63.12 -3.58 -9.28
N SER A 206 -62.75 -3.41 -8.01
CA SER A 206 -63.47 -4.03 -6.88
C SER A 206 -64.91 -3.61 -6.81
N ALA A 207 -65.25 -2.34 -7.10
CA ALA A 207 -66.63 -1.82 -7.07
C ALA A 207 -67.48 -2.34 -8.24
N LEU A 208 -66.85 -2.74 -9.34
CA LEU A 208 -67.53 -3.23 -10.56
C LEU A 208 -67.68 -4.75 -10.60
N VAL A 209 -66.97 -5.53 -9.75
CA VAL A 209 -66.92 -6.99 -9.77
C VAL A 209 -68.31 -7.64 -9.86
N ASP A 210 -69.26 -7.13 -9.04
CA ASP A 210 -70.58 -7.69 -8.95
C ASP A 210 -71.59 -7.09 -9.97
N ARG A 211 -71.26 -5.88 -10.54
CA ARG A 211 -72.19 -5.14 -11.41
C ARG A 211 -71.90 -5.33 -12.90
N ASP A 212 -70.63 -5.39 -13.31
CA ASP A 212 -70.21 -5.57 -14.69
C ASP A 212 -68.94 -6.45 -14.76
N PRO A 213 -69.04 -7.79 -14.68
CA PRO A 213 -67.90 -8.70 -14.77
C PRO A 213 -67.17 -8.63 -16.13
N ALA A 214 -67.87 -8.22 -17.20
CA ALA A 214 -67.23 -8.05 -18.51
C ALA A 214 -66.37 -6.80 -18.59
N GLY A 215 -66.87 -5.69 -17.97
CA GLY A 215 -66.08 -4.45 -17.79
C GLY A 215 -64.85 -4.66 -16.92
N VAL A 216 -64.97 -5.41 -15.83
CA VAL A 216 -63.84 -5.78 -14.98
C VAL A 216 -62.75 -6.49 -15.77
N ARG A 217 -63.09 -7.51 -16.61
CA ARG A 217 -62.12 -8.20 -17.45
C ARG A 217 -61.42 -7.29 -18.43
N ARG A 218 -62.16 -6.38 -19.09
CA ARG A 218 -61.58 -5.34 -19.98
C ARG A 218 -60.65 -4.41 -19.24
N MET A 219 -61.02 -3.94 -18.04
CA MET A 219 -60.20 -3.01 -17.24
C MET A 219 -58.88 -3.69 -16.78
N ILE A 220 -58.94 -4.96 -16.35
CA ILE A 220 -57.73 -5.71 -15.98
C ILE A 220 -56.82 -5.90 -17.16
N ALA A 221 -57.36 -6.27 -18.35
CA ALA A 221 -56.55 -6.42 -19.56
C ALA A 221 -55.83 -5.11 -19.96
N ARG A 222 -56.55 -3.98 -19.95
CA ARG A 222 -56.00 -2.66 -20.25
C ARG A 222 -54.97 -2.21 -19.26
N LEU A 223 -55.21 -2.45 -17.97
CA LEU A 223 -54.24 -2.15 -16.89
C LEU A 223 -52.96 -2.97 -17.08
N SER A 224 -53.08 -4.25 -17.39
CA SER A 224 -51.96 -5.13 -17.63
C SER A 224 -51.10 -4.69 -18.86
N GLU A 225 -51.75 -4.25 -19.94
CA GLU A 225 -51.08 -3.70 -21.12
C GLU A 225 -50.35 -2.41 -20.79
N LEU A 226 -51.01 -1.51 -20.01
CA LEU A 226 -50.40 -0.24 -19.60
C LEU A 226 -49.16 -0.47 -18.72
N LEU A 227 -49.28 -1.38 -17.74
CA LEU A 227 -48.14 -1.73 -16.85
C LEU A 227 -46.99 -2.35 -17.63
N ARG A 228 -47.28 -3.26 -18.56
CA ARG A 228 -46.26 -3.89 -19.40
C ARG A 228 -45.56 -2.84 -20.24
N SER A 229 -46.27 -1.94 -20.93
CA SER A 229 -45.66 -0.89 -21.74
C SER A 229 -44.83 0.06 -20.89
N THR A 230 -45.24 0.40 -19.66
CA THR A 230 -44.47 1.26 -18.76
C THR A 230 -43.15 0.57 -18.31
N LEU A 231 -43.18 -0.74 -18.05
CA LEU A 231 -42.02 -1.52 -17.62
C LEU A 231 -41.04 -1.80 -18.76
N GLU A 232 -41.55 -2.14 -19.96
CA GLU A 232 -40.72 -2.44 -21.13
C GLU A 232 -40.08 -1.16 -21.72
N GLU A 233 -40.80 -0.04 -21.69
CA GLU A 233 -40.37 1.24 -22.25
C GLU A 233 -39.55 2.10 -21.29
N GLY A 234 -39.57 1.79 -20.00
CA GLY A 234 -38.83 2.55 -18.96
C GLY A 234 -37.31 2.56 -19.10
N ALA A 235 -36.76 1.73 -20.00
CA ALA A 235 -35.34 1.66 -20.29
C ALA A 235 -34.86 2.63 -21.40
N GLN A 236 -35.76 3.34 -22.10
CA GLN A 236 -35.39 4.27 -23.17
C GLN A 236 -35.58 5.72 -22.75
N PRO A 237 -34.51 6.56 -22.77
CA PRO A 237 -34.59 7.95 -22.32
C PRO A 237 -35.39 8.88 -23.26
N GLU A 238 -35.59 8.51 -24.51
CA GLU A 238 -36.33 9.28 -25.50
C GLU A 238 -37.50 8.48 -26.06
N ARG A 239 -38.71 9.07 -26.06
CA ARG A 239 -39.91 8.48 -26.63
C ARG A 239 -40.34 9.26 -27.87
N THR A 240 -40.82 8.54 -28.88
CA THR A 240 -41.46 9.19 -30.01
C THR A 240 -42.83 9.75 -29.60
N LEU A 241 -43.22 10.91 -30.16
CA LEU A 241 -44.53 11.53 -29.89
C LEU A 241 -45.69 10.60 -30.15
N GLU A 242 -45.61 9.74 -31.16
CA GLU A 242 -46.62 8.73 -31.51
C GLU A 242 -46.85 7.71 -30.37
N ARG A 243 -45.78 7.25 -29.74
CA ARG A 243 -45.84 6.32 -28.60
C ARG A 243 -46.44 6.99 -27.34
N GLU A 244 -46.10 8.26 -27.12
CA GLU A 244 -46.65 9.03 -25.98
C GLU A 244 -48.16 9.25 -26.16
N VAL A 245 -48.62 9.58 -27.37
CA VAL A 245 -50.03 9.70 -27.68
C VAL A 245 -50.77 8.37 -27.51
N ALA A 246 -50.17 7.26 -27.95
CA ALA A 246 -50.73 5.91 -27.76
C ALA A 246 -50.83 5.54 -26.27
N PHE A 247 -49.84 5.92 -25.45
CA PHE A 247 -49.88 5.72 -24.00
C PHE A 247 -51.01 6.54 -23.35
N LEU A 248 -51.11 7.82 -23.67
CA LEU A 248 -52.18 8.70 -23.18
C LEU A 248 -53.58 8.21 -23.59
N SER A 249 -53.76 7.71 -24.80
CA SER A 249 -55.01 7.13 -25.25
C SER A 249 -55.45 5.94 -24.41
N ARG A 250 -54.53 5.00 -24.15
CA ARG A 250 -54.79 3.84 -23.26
C ARG A 250 -55.08 4.26 -21.80
N TYR A 251 -54.39 5.27 -21.31
CA TYR A 251 -54.64 5.82 -19.98
C TYR A 251 -56.08 6.42 -19.88
N LEU A 252 -56.48 7.19 -20.89
CA LEU A 252 -57.84 7.78 -20.96
C LEU A 252 -58.94 6.71 -21.08
N GLU A 253 -58.73 5.63 -21.83
CA GLU A 253 -59.65 4.52 -21.93
C GLU A 253 -59.95 3.88 -20.55
N ILE A 254 -58.90 3.69 -19.72
CA ILE A 254 -59.04 3.17 -18.36
C ILE A 254 -59.84 4.18 -17.48
N MET A 255 -59.54 5.45 -17.64
CA MET A 255 -60.25 6.49 -16.89
C MET A 255 -61.75 6.59 -17.27
N GLN A 256 -62.10 6.40 -18.56
CA GLN A 256 -63.50 6.39 -19.01
C GLN A 256 -64.27 5.16 -18.54
N LEU A 257 -63.61 4.01 -18.35
CA LEU A 257 -64.24 2.82 -17.78
C LEU A 257 -64.51 2.94 -16.26
N ARG A 258 -63.84 3.90 -15.62
CA ARG A 258 -63.93 4.14 -14.19
C ARG A 258 -65.15 5.04 -13.83
N PHE A 259 -65.54 5.96 -14.72
CA PHE A 259 -66.64 6.90 -14.53
C PHE A 259 -67.82 6.56 -15.43
#